data_5d66d1c997388bd8204e118358b2b8ae
#
_entry.id   5d66d1c997388bd8204e118358b2b8ae
#
_cell.length_a   1.000
_cell.length_b   1.000
_cell.length_c   1.000
_cell.angle_alpha   90.00
_cell.angle_beta   90.00
_cell.angle_gamma   90.00
#
_symmetry.space_group_name_H-M   'P 1'
#
loop_
_entity.id
_entity.type
_entity.pdbx_description
1 polymer ?
#
loop_
_entity_poly.entity_id
_entity_poly.type
_entity_poly.pdbx_seq_one_letter_code
_entity_poly.pdbx_strand_id
1 'polypeptide(L)'
;MIVLWLAIVIIFIIVATAKLKWHPFLVLILSAFLVALFYQVPIATVPKTIAEGFGNILGYIGLVIVFGTIIGLILEKTGAAIVMAETVIKLLGERFPTLTMSIVGAVVSIPVFCDSGFVILNSLKESLANRLKVSNVAMSVALATGLYSTHTFVPPTPGPISAAGNLGLETNLGLVIG
;
A
#
# COMPACT_ATOMS: atom_id res chain seq x y z
N MET A 1 -0.81 4.13 29.06
CA MET A 1 -2.16 4.63 28.67
C MET A 1 -2.21 4.95 27.17
N ILE A 2 -1.29 5.77 26.61
CA ILE A 2 -1.27 6.17 25.19
C ILE A 2 -1.24 4.98 24.23
N VAL A 3 -0.33 4.03 24.44
CA VAL A 3 -0.19 2.82 23.59
C VAL A 3 -1.46 1.95 23.63
N LEU A 4 -2.14 1.89 24.76
CA LEU A 4 -3.37 1.11 24.90
C LEU A 4 -4.52 1.70 24.07
N TRP A 5 -4.67 3.03 24.07
CA TRP A 5 -5.68 3.71 23.25
C TRP A 5 -5.40 3.53 21.74
N LEU A 6 -4.13 3.63 21.32
CA LEU A 6 -3.73 3.33 19.96
C LEU A 6 -4.06 1.89 19.56
N ALA A 7 -3.76 0.91 20.43
CA ALA A 7 -4.08 -0.49 20.16
C ALA A 7 -5.59 -0.71 19.99
N ILE A 8 -6.42 -0.08 20.82
CA ILE A 8 -7.89 -0.15 20.70
C ILE A 8 -8.36 0.40 19.36
N VAL A 9 -7.83 1.54 18.92
CA VAL A 9 -8.21 2.14 17.62
C VAL A 9 -7.76 1.26 16.46
N ILE A 10 -6.58 0.67 16.51
CA ILE A 10 -6.10 -0.27 15.47
C ILE A 10 -7.02 -1.50 15.40
N ILE A 11 -7.37 -2.08 16.55
CA ILE A 11 -8.31 -3.21 16.61
C ILE A 11 -9.68 -2.80 16.04
N PHE A 12 -10.16 -1.60 16.37
CA PHE A 12 -11.41 -1.08 15.81
C PHE A 12 -11.34 -0.98 14.28
N ILE A 13 -10.25 -0.42 13.72
CA ILE A 13 -10.06 -0.33 12.26
C ILE A 13 -10.11 -1.72 11.62
N ILE A 14 -9.38 -2.69 12.18
CA ILE A 14 -9.32 -4.06 11.66
C ILE A 14 -10.71 -4.72 11.70
N VAL A 15 -11.41 -4.64 12.83
CA VAL A 15 -12.73 -5.26 13.00
C VAL A 15 -13.78 -4.59 12.10
N ALA A 16 -13.79 -3.27 12.03
CA ALA A 16 -14.76 -2.52 11.24
C ALA A 16 -14.57 -2.76 9.73
N THR A 17 -13.34 -2.83 9.26
CA THR A 17 -13.07 -3.07 7.83
C THR A 17 -13.19 -4.54 7.45
N ALA A 18 -12.57 -5.46 8.22
CA ALA A 18 -12.50 -6.87 7.86
C ALA A 18 -13.78 -7.64 8.19
N LYS A 19 -14.38 -7.39 9.37
CA LYS A 19 -15.56 -8.15 9.85
C LYS A 19 -16.87 -7.45 9.53
N LEU A 20 -16.99 -6.14 9.80
CA LEU A 20 -18.20 -5.38 9.54
C LEU A 20 -18.30 -4.92 8.08
N LYS A 21 -17.22 -5.03 7.31
CA LYS A 21 -17.14 -4.62 5.90
C LYS A 21 -17.54 -3.15 5.65
N TRP A 22 -17.29 -2.31 6.64
CA TRP A 22 -17.50 -0.88 6.49
C TRP A 22 -16.48 -0.29 5.50
N HIS A 23 -16.87 0.79 4.84
CA HIS A 23 -15.97 1.45 3.90
C HIS A 23 -14.74 2.01 4.64
N PRO A 24 -13.50 1.67 4.22
CA PRO A 24 -12.28 2.06 4.93
C PRO A 24 -12.18 3.56 5.22
N PHE A 25 -12.58 4.40 4.27
CA PHE A 25 -12.57 5.85 4.42
C PHE A 25 -13.41 6.33 5.63
N LEU A 26 -14.62 5.78 5.79
CA LEU A 26 -15.49 6.10 6.94
C LEU A 26 -14.89 5.61 8.24
N VAL A 27 -14.31 4.40 8.23
CA VAL A 27 -13.66 3.83 9.43
C VAL A 27 -12.48 4.70 9.85
N LEU A 28 -11.67 5.18 8.92
CA LEU A 28 -10.54 6.05 9.23
C LEU A 28 -10.96 7.41 9.79
N ILE A 29 -12.02 8.03 9.25
CA ILE A 29 -12.56 9.26 9.81
C ILE A 29 -13.08 9.04 11.24
N LEU A 30 -13.89 7.98 11.45
CA LEU A 30 -14.37 7.65 12.79
C LEU A 30 -13.23 7.36 13.76
N SER A 31 -12.19 6.66 13.30
CA SER A 31 -10.99 6.39 14.09
C SER A 31 -10.26 7.69 14.49
N ALA A 32 -10.19 8.67 13.60
CA ALA A 32 -9.60 9.96 13.91
C ALA A 32 -10.40 10.70 15.01
N PHE A 33 -11.73 10.63 14.97
CA PHE A 33 -12.58 11.17 16.04
C PHE A 33 -12.39 10.41 17.36
N LEU A 34 -12.29 9.07 17.33
CA LEU A 34 -12.02 8.27 18.53
C LEU A 34 -10.67 8.63 19.15
N VAL A 35 -9.62 8.78 18.33
CA VAL A 35 -8.31 9.23 18.81
C VAL A 35 -8.44 10.60 19.47
N ALA A 36 -9.10 11.56 18.82
CA ALA A 36 -9.29 12.90 19.37
C ALA A 36 -10.00 12.88 20.73
N LEU A 37 -11.01 12.03 20.91
CA LEU A 37 -11.70 11.85 22.19
C LEU A 37 -10.77 11.26 23.27
N PHE A 38 -9.97 10.25 22.93
CA PHE A 38 -9.05 9.62 23.88
C PHE A 38 -7.93 10.58 24.33
N TYR A 39 -7.51 11.48 23.43
CA TYR A 39 -6.51 12.52 23.73
C TYR A 39 -7.12 13.83 24.24
N GLN A 40 -8.43 13.83 24.52
CA GLN A 40 -9.16 14.99 25.07
C GLN A 40 -9.02 16.26 24.21
N VAL A 41 -8.93 16.10 22.91
CA VAL A 41 -8.93 17.23 21.96
C VAL A 41 -10.32 17.87 21.97
N PRO A 42 -10.44 19.20 22.09
CA PRO A 42 -11.73 19.89 22.07
C PRO A 42 -12.50 19.55 20.78
N ILE A 43 -13.73 19.07 20.92
CA ILE A 43 -14.55 18.57 19.78
C ILE A 43 -14.69 19.64 18.70
N ALA A 44 -14.76 20.91 19.06
CA ALA A 44 -14.87 22.03 18.11
C ALA A 44 -13.65 22.15 17.18
N THR A 45 -12.46 21.68 17.61
CA THR A 45 -11.22 21.77 16.82
C THR A 45 -10.95 20.50 16.00
N VAL A 46 -11.60 19.37 16.32
CA VAL A 46 -11.35 18.07 15.68
C VAL A 46 -11.53 18.12 14.16
N PRO A 47 -12.62 18.68 13.59
CA PRO A 47 -12.79 18.72 12.14
C PRO A 47 -11.67 19.52 11.46
N LYS A 48 -11.23 20.62 12.05
CA LYS A 48 -10.13 21.43 11.53
C LYS A 48 -8.82 20.65 11.55
N THR A 49 -8.49 20.01 12.67
CA THR A 49 -7.27 19.21 12.82
C THR A 49 -7.23 18.04 11.81
N ILE A 50 -8.36 17.38 11.59
CA ILE A 50 -8.46 16.30 10.58
C ILE A 50 -8.23 16.86 9.17
N ALA A 51 -8.85 17.99 8.83
CA ALA A 51 -8.71 18.63 7.52
C ALA A 51 -7.26 19.11 7.28
N GLU A 52 -6.62 19.70 8.27
CA GLU A 52 -5.21 20.13 8.20
C GLU A 52 -4.28 18.93 8.05
N GLY A 53 -4.46 17.85 8.83
CA GLY A 53 -3.68 16.62 8.71
C GLY A 53 -3.82 15.98 7.33
N PHE A 54 -5.03 15.89 6.82
CA PHE A 54 -5.29 15.38 5.46
C PHE A 54 -4.62 16.25 4.40
N GLY A 55 -4.79 17.59 4.49
CA GLY A 55 -4.20 18.53 3.55
C GLY A 55 -2.67 18.50 3.54
N ASN A 56 -2.06 18.40 4.71
CA ASN A 56 -0.60 18.31 4.85
C ASN A 56 -0.07 17.03 4.18
N ILE A 57 -0.66 15.87 4.50
CA ILE A 57 -0.26 14.61 3.87
C ILE A 57 -0.45 14.67 2.35
N LEU A 58 -1.60 15.18 1.88
CA LEU A 58 -1.85 15.31 0.45
C LEU A 58 -0.83 16.24 -0.23
N GLY A 59 -0.37 17.28 0.46
CA GLY A 59 0.70 18.15 -0.01
C GLY A 59 2.01 17.40 -0.27
N TYR A 60 2.38 16.45 0.58
CA TYR A 60 3.61 15.66 0.42
C TYR A 60 3.49 14.57 -0.64
N ILE A 61 2.39 13.84 -0.67
CA ILE A 61 2.27 12.65 -1.52
C ILE A 61 1.40 12.84 -2.77
N GLY A 62 0.64 13.95 -2.85
CA GLY A 62 -0.34 14.15 -3.91
C GLY A 62 0.27 14.10 -5.31
N LEU A 63 1.38 14.77 -5.54
CA LEU A 63 2.09 14.73 -6.83
C LEU A 63 2.63 13.33 -7.15
N VAL A 64 3.14 12.63 -6.15
CA VAL A 64 3.63 11.25 -6.31
C VAL A 64 2.50 10.32 -6.73
N ILE A 65 1.31 10.48 -6.11
CA ILE A 65 0.12 9.71 -6.49
C ILE A 65 -0.30 10.01 -7.92
N VAL A 66 -0.36 11.29 -8.31
CA VAL A 66 -0.76 11.68 -9.67
C VAL A 66 0.22 11.14 -10.72
N PHE A 67 1.52 11.40 -10.57
CA PHE A 67 2.51 10.92 -11.55
C PHE A 67 2.63 9.39 -11.52
N GLY A 68 2.60 8.76 -10.35
CA GLY A 68 2.62 7.31 -10.23
C GLY A 68 1.40 6.65 -10.90
N THR A 69 0.22 7.25 -10.78
CA THR A 69 -0.99 6.76 -11.46
C THR A 69 -0.85 6.88 -12.99
N ILE A 70 -0.32 7.98 -13.50
CA ILE A 70 -0.08 8.18 -14.94
C ILE A 70 0.93 7.13 -15.45
N ILE A 71 2.05 6.96 -14.78
CA ILE A 71 3.07 5.96 -15.13
C ILE A 71 2.48 4.57 -15.09
N GLY A 72 1.76 4.22 -14.00
CA GLY A 72 1.10 2.93 -13.84
C GLY A 72 0.13 2.63 -14.98
N LEU A 73 -0.71 3.61 -15.36
CA LEU A 73 -1.64 3.48 -16.48
C LEU A 73 -0.94 3.26 -17.83
N ILE A 74 0.17 3.95 -18.07
CA ILE A 74 0.98 3.76 -19.28
C ILE A 74 1.55 2.33 -19.31
N LEU A 75 2.14 1.87 -18.20
CA LEU A 75 2.71 0.53 -18.10
C LEU A 75 1.65 -0.58 -18.24
N GLU A 76 0.45 -0.33 -17.73
CA GLU A 76 -0.70 -1.20 -17.93
C GLU A 76 -1.12 -1.28 -19.40
N LYS A 77 -1.38 -0.12 -20.03
CA LYS A 77 -1.86 -0.06 -21.42
C LYS A 77 -0.84 -0.55 -22.44
N THR A 78 0.44 -0.39 -22.17
CA THR A 78 1.51 -0.88 -23.03
C THR A 78 1.86 -2.35 -22.81
N GLY A 79 1.33 -2.98 -21.76
CA GLY A 79 1.70 -4.35 -21.35
C GLY A 79 3.09 -4.44 -20.72
N ALA A 80 3.78 -3.32 -20.50
CA ALA A 80 5.14 -3.32 -19.97
C ALA A 80 5.21 -3.93 -18.56
N ALA A 81 4.19 -3.75 -17.72
CA ALA A 81 4.11 -4.36 -16.40
C ALA A 81 4.12 -5.90 -16.47
N ILE A 82 3.45 -6.48 -17.48
CA ILE A 82 3.45 -7.94 -17.72
C ILE A 82 4.84 -8.39 -18.19
N VAL A 83 5.48 -7.65 -19.10
CA VAL A 83 6.84 -7.95 -19.57
C VAL A 83 7.86 -7.92 -18.42
N MET A 84 7.73 -6.96 -17.50
CA MET A 84 8.56 -6.89 -16.29
C MET A 84 8.37 -8.14 -15.44
N ALA A 85 7.12 -8.53 -15.19
CA ALA A 85 6.79 -9.73 -14.41
C ALA A 85 7.33 -10.99 -15.04
N GLU A 86 7.14 -11.19 -16.36
CA GLU A 86 7.68 -12.33 -17.11
C GLU A 86 9.20 -12.38 -17.08
N THR A 87 9.86 -11.22 -17.14
CA THR A 87 11.32 -11.14 -17.07
C THR A 87 11.81 -11.64 -15.70
N VAL A 88 11.18 -11.21 -14.63
CA VAL A 88 11.50 -11.68 -13.27
C VAL A 88 11.27 -13.19 -13.15
N ILE A 89 10.16 -13.70 -13.69
CA ILE A 89 9.88 -15.15 -13.68
C ILE A 89 10.96 -15.92 -14.47
N LYS A 90 11.39 -15.42 -15.61
CA LYS A 90 12.47 -16.06 -16.41
C LYS A 90 13.81 -16.08 -15.66
N LEU A 91 14.13 -15.03 -14.90
CA LEU A 91 15.38 -14.93 -14.15
C LEU A 91 15.41 -15.82 -12.90
N LEU A 92 14.30 -15.86 -12.15
CA LEU A 92 14.21 -16.60 -10.89
C LEU A 92 13.80 -18.08 -11.08
N GLY A 93 13.16 -18.38 -12.22
CA GLY A 93 12.59 -19.69 -12.50
C GLY A 93 11.32 -19.98 -11.73
N GLU A 94 10.82 -21.20 -11.91
CA GLU A 94 9.53 -21.65 -11.39
C GLU A 94 9.67 -22.65 -10.23
N ARG A 95 10.89 -22.82 -9.70
CA ARG A 95 11.17 -23.78 -8.62
C ARG A 95 10.43 -23.45 -7.32
N PHE A 96 10.28 -22.16 -7.02
CA PHE A 96 9.57 -21.65 -5.85
C PHE A 96 8.49 -20.64 -6.28
N PRO A 97 7.35 -21.09 -6.81
CA PRO A 97 6.37 -20.24 -7.49
C PRO A 97 5.85 -19.08 -6.63
N THR A 98 5.58 -19.34 -5.36
CA THR A 98 5.09 -18.30 -4.43
C THR A 98 6.15 -17.26 -4.14
N LEU A 99 7.39 -17.65 -3.95
CA LEU A 99 8.51 -16.71 -3.76
C LEU A 99 8.74 -15.88 -5.03
N THR A 100 8.78 -16.53 -6.20
CA THR A 100 8.90 -15.86 -7.49
C THR A 100 7.77 -14.84 -7.67
N MET A 101 6.53 -15.21 -7.38
CA MET A 101 5.38 -14.30 -7.49
C MET A 101 5.47 -13.12 -6.50
N SER A 102 5.97 -13.33 -5.30
CA SER A 102 6.22 -12.25 -4.34
C SER A 102 7.27 -11.27 -4.85
N ILE A 103 8.38 -11.76 -5.41
CA ILE A 103 9.43 -10.90 -5.99
C ILE A 103 8.90 -10.16 -7.24
N VAL A 104 8.10 -10.82 -8.07
CA VAL A 104 7.39 -10.16 -9.18
C VAL A 104 6.56 -8.99 -8.68
N GLY A 105 5.77 -9.22 -7.63
CA GLY A 105 4.98 -8.17 -7.00
C GLY A 105 5.86 -7.01 -6.50
N ALA A 106 6.95 -7.33 -5.81
CA ALA A 106 7.86 -6.33 -5.28
C ALA A 106 8.50 -5.47 -6.39
N VAL A 107 8.95 -6.07 -7.47
CA VAL A 107 9.59 -5.35 -8.60
C VAL A 107 8.58 -4.51 -9.36
N VAL A 108 7.41 -5.07 -9.66
CA VAL A 108 6.37 -4.34 -10.42
C VAL A 108 5.77 -3.20 -9.62
N SER A 109 5.72 -3.31 -8.29
CA SER A 109 5.18 -2.25 -7.42
C SER A 109 6.07 -1.01 -7.33
N ILE A 110 7.30 -1.04 -7.81
CA ILE A 110 8.16 0.17 -7.84
C ILE A 110 7.53 1.25 -8.72
N PRO A 111 7.23 0.99 -10.02
CA PRO A 111 6.60 1.96 -10.90
C PRO A 111 5.07 1.91 -10.91
N VAL A 112 4.43 0.86 -10.37
CA VAL A 112 2.99 0.64 -10.43
C VAL A 112 2.42 0.53 -9.01
N PHE A 113 1.37 1.26 -8.70
CA PHE A 113 0.72 1.12 -7.39
C PHE A 113 0.23 -0.30 -7.14
N CYS A 114 0.32 -0.73 -5.88
CA CYS A 114 0.00 -2.10 -5.46
C CYS A 114 -1.39 -2.57 -5.92
N ASP A 115 -2.40 -1.72 -5.84
CA ASP A 115 -3.77 -2.08 -6.22
C ASP A 115 -3.89 -2.33 -7.74
N SER A 116 -3.35 -1.41 -8.55
CA SER A 116 -3.28 -1.57 -10.00
C SER A 116 -2.42 -2.76 -10.40
N GLY A 117 -1.25 -2.91 -9.76
CA GLY A 117 -0.35 -4.06 -9.99
C GLY A 117 -1.04 -5.39 -9.72
N PHE A 118 -1.85 -5.50 -8.68
CA PHE A 118 -2.60 -6.72 -8.39
C PHE A 118 -3.62 -7.06 -9.47
N VAL A 119 -4.36 -6.07 -9.96
CA VAL A 119 -5.35 -6.26 -11.03
C VAL A 119 -4.67 -6.66 -12.35
N ILE A 120 -3.60 -5.94 -12.74
CA ILE A 120 -2.86 -6.20 -13.98
C ILE A 120 -2.27 -7.60 -13.99
N LEU A 121 -1.67 -8.02 -12.87
CA LEU A 121 -0.98 -9.31 -12.78
C LEU A 121 -1.89 -10.48 -12.40
N ASN A 122 -3.19 -10.25 -12.19
CA ASN A 122 -4.09 -11.32 -11.76
C ASN A 122 -4.19 -12.46 -12.78
N SER A 123 -4.30 -12.15 -14.07
CA SER A 123 -4.37 -13.13 -15.14
C SER A 123 -3.06 -13.95 -15.26
N LEU A 124 -1.92 -13.28 -15.15
CA LEU A 124 -0.60 -13.93 -15.15
C LEU A 124 -0.45 -14.87 -13.95
N LYS A 125 -0.83 -14.40 -12.76
CA LYS A 125 -0.83 -15.18 -11.53
C LYS A 125 -1.69 -16.44 -11.64
N GLU A 126 -2.93 -16.32 -12.17
CA GLU A 126 -3.83 -17.45 -12.35
C GLU A 126 -3.30 -18.46 -13.36
N SER A 127 -2.78 -17.98 -14.47
CA SER A 127 -2.14 -18.83 -15.49
C SER A 127 -0.98 -19.62 -14.89
N LEU A 128 -0.12 -18.97 -14.12
CA LEU A 128 1.03 -19.59 -13.49
C LEU A 128 0.61 -20.59 -12.40
N ALA A 129 -0.38 -20.23 -11.58
CA ALA A 129 -0.93 -21.12 -10.55
C ALA A 129 -1.47 -22.41 -11.14
N ASN A 130 -2.25 -22.32 -12.22
CA ASN A 130 -2.82 -23.47 -12.93
C ASN A 130 -1.73 -24.35 -13.58
N ARG A 131 -0.76 -23.73 -14.24
CA ARG A 131 0.34 -24.42 -14.91
C ARG A 131 1.22 -25.20 -13.93
N LEU A 132 1.53 -24.61 -12.79
CA LEU A 132 2.42 -25.19 -11.78
C LEU A 132 1.67 -26.00 -10.72
N LYS A 133 0.33 -26.10 -10.82
CA LYS A 133 -0.54 -26.80 -9.86
C LYS A 133 -0.37 -26.31 -8.42
N VAL A 134 -0.18 -25.01 -8.25
CA VAL A 134 -0.06 -24.34 -6.95
C VAL A 134 -1.40 -23.68 -6.61
N SER A 135 -1.71 -23.60 -5.32
CA SER A 135 -2.92 -22.93 -4.85
C SER A 135 -2.99 -21.48 -5.34
N ASN A 136 -4.09 -21.11 -6.01
CA ASN A 136 -4.34 -19.74 -6.46
C ASN A 136 -4.39 -18.75 -5.29
N VAL A 137 -4.89 -19.18 -4.13
CA VAL A 137 -4.89 -18.37 -2.90
C VAL A 137 -3.46 -18.09 -2.43
N ALA A 138 -2.59 -19.10 -2.42
CA ALA A 138 -1.19 -18.91 -2.04
C ALA A 138 -0.47 -17.94 -2.98
N MET A 139 -0.72 -18.06 -4.29
CA MET A 139 -0.17 -17.16 -5.30
C MET A 139 -0.71 -15.72 -5.17
N SER A 140 -2.00 -15.56 -4.82
CA SER A 140 -2.60 -14.25 -4.56
C SER A 140 -1.99 -13.58 -3.34
N VAL A 141 -1.82 -14.32 -2.24
CA VAL A 141 -1.18 -13.81 -1.03
C VAL A 141 0.27 -13.44 -1.30
N ALA A 142 1.01 -14.27 -2.02
CA ALA A 142 2.39 -14.00 -2.39
C ALA A 142 2.54 -12.73 -3.23
N LEU A 143 1.69 -12.58 -4.27
CA LEU A 143 1.66 -11.37 -5.10
C LEU A 143 1.34 -10.13 -4.26
N ALA A 144 0.27 -10.18 -3.47
CA ALA A 144 -0.12 -9.07 -2.59
C ALA A 144 1.00 -8.69 -1.61
N THR A 145 1.62 -9.67 -0.97
CA THR A 145 2.73 -9.43 -0.04
C THR A 145 3.89 -8.70 -0.72
N GLY A 146 4.28 -9.11 -1.92
CA GLY A 146 5.33 -8.45 -2.69
C GLY A 146 4.97 -7.01 -3.05
N LEU A 147 3.78 -6.80 -3.61
CA LEU A 147 3.27 -5.48 -3.98
C LEU A 147 3.23 -4.52 -2.79
N TYR A 148 2.63 -4.95 -1.68
CA TYR A 148 2.48 -4.10 -0.49
C TYR A 148 3.80 -3.88 0.26
N SER A 149 4.73 -4.83 0.25
CA SER A 149 6.06 -4.63 0.83
C SER A 149 6.79 -3.46 0.18
N THR A 150 6.84 -3.43 -1.14
CA THR A 150 7.46 -2.33 -1.88
C THR A 150 6.69 -1.02 -1.67
N HIS A 151 5.37 -1.06 -1.76
CA HIS A 151 4.53 0.13 -1.57
C HIS A 151 4.71 0.77 -0.19
N THR A 152 5.02 -0.03 0.83
CA THR A 152 5.16 0.42 2.22
C THR A 152 6.59 0.84 2.56
N PHE A 153 7.63 0.22 1.96
CA PHE A 153 9.01 0.39 2.40
C PHE A 153 9.95 0.99 1.35
N VAL A 154 9.59 0.99 0.08
CA VAL A 154 10.53 1.41 -0.99
C VAL A 154 10.16 2.78 -1.53
N PRO A 155 10.98 3.84 -1.32
CA PRO A 155 10.79 5.12 -1.99
C PRO A 155 10.93 4.97 -3.52
N PRO A 156 10.22 5.74 -4.33
CA PRO A 156 9.38 6.89 -4.02
C PRO A 156 7.88 6.56 -3.83
N THR A 157 7.55 5.40 -3.31
CA THR A 157 6.14 5.04 -3.07
C THR A 157 5.51 5.90 -1.97
N PRO A 158 4.16 6.04 -1.92
CA PRO A 158 3.48 6.91 -0.97
C PRO A 158 3.75 6.59 0.51
N GLY A 159 4.00 5.31 0.85
CA GLY A 159 4.22 4.88 2.23
C GLY A 159 5.40 5.59 2.90
N PRO A 160 6.64 5.42 2.40
CA PRO A 160 7.82 6.08 2.96
C PRO A 160 7.75 7.60 2.94
N ILE A 161 7.20 8.19 1.85
CA ILE A 161 7.09 9.65 1.74
C ILE A 161 6.10 10.20 2.77
N SER A 162 4.98 9.54 2.97
CA SER A 162 4.01 9.91 4.00
C SER A 162 4.59 9.78 5.41
N ALA A 163 5.36 8.72 5.67
CA ALA A 163 6.06 8.55 6.95
C ALA A 163 7.10 9.67 7.17
N ALA A 164 7.89 10.01 6.15
CA ALA A 164 8.84 11.11 6.22
C ALA A 164 8.16 12.45 6.53
N GLY A 165 7.04 12.75 5.86
CA GLY A 165 6.25 13.95 6.11
C GLY A 165 5.74 14.03 7.55
N ASN A 166 5.22 12.93 8.09
CA ASN A 166 4.74 12.88 9.48
C ASN A 166 5.87 13.02 10.53
N LEU A 167 7.09 12.65 10.17
CA LEU A 167 8.26 12.73 11.04
C LEU A 167 9.04 14.05 10.87
N GLY A 168 8.62 14.95 9.97
CA GLY A 168 9.33 16.20 9.68
C GLY A 168 10.68 15.98 8.98
N LEU A 169 10.83 14.88 8.23
CA LEU A 169 12.06 14.48 7.56
C LEU A 169 12.05 14.79 6.04
N GLU A 170 11.16 15.65 5.58
CA GLU A 170 10.96 15.98 4.16
C GLU A 170 12.23 16.50 3.48
N THR A 171 13.07 17.22 4.24
CA THR A 171 14.34 17.78 3.76
C THR A 171 15.51 16.79 3.82
N ASN A 172 15.33 15.68 4.51
CA ASN A 172 16.36 14.66 4.76
C ASN A 172 15.90 13.27 4.33
N LEU A 173 15.38 13.15 3.11
CA LEU A 173 14.95 11.86 2.55
C LEU A 173 16.06 10.79 2.58
N GLY A 174 17.33 11.18 2.62
CA GLY A 174 18.45 10.27 2.82
C GLY A 174 18.40 9.48 4.13
N LEU A 175 17.77 10.01 5.20
CA LEU A 175 17.57 9.30 6.46
C LEU A 175 16.43 8.28 6.40
N VAL A 176 15.55 8.40 5.40
CA VAL A 176 14.41 7.49 5.20
C VAL A 176 14.78 6.35 4.24
N ILE A 177 15.79 6.59 3.38
CA ILE A 177 16.23 5.66 2.34
C ILE A 177 17.45 4.84 2.79
N GLY A 178 18.24 5.35 3.75
CA GLY A 178 19.45 4.71 4.28
C GLY A 178 19.19 3.75 5.39
#